data_47c5e8ef7f53385b507c9ad4456aef4c
#
_entry.id   47c5e8ef7f53385b507c9ad4456aef4c
#
_cell.length_a   1.000
_cell.length_b   1.000
_cell.length_c   1.000
_cell.angle_alpha   90.00
_cell.angle_beta   90.00
_cell.angle_gamma   90.00
#
_symmetry.space_group_name_H-M   'P 1'
#
loop_
_entity.id
_entity.type
_entity.pdbx_description
1 polymer ?
#
loop_
_entity_poly.entity_id
_entity_poly.type
_entity_poly.pdbx_seq_one_letter_code
_entity_poly.pdbx_strand_id
1 'polypeptide(L)'
;FKMVPKHYDRIVSSVRDVHAQVRRQERHIMNTCIRRAKMPRKVFLAEFSGKEGDVKWVQRLIKAGHEGLKPFEDEVSRAQKKIRNMSAQTGMAVSEIKDINRRMSIGEAKARRAKKDMVEANLRLVISIAKKYTNRGLQFLDLIQEGNIGLMKAVDKFEYRRGYKFSTYATWWIRQAITRSIADQARTIRIPVHMIETINKLSRISRQMLQEMGREPTPEELGVRMDMPEDKVRRVLKIAKEPISMETPIGDDEDSHLGDFLDSNNNLGDSAAVGSPIDTATEEGLQEATRGVLAGLTAREAKVLRMRFGIDMNTDHTLEEVGKQFDVTRERIRQIEAKALRKLRHPTRSDHLRSFLDETSG
;
A
#
# COMPACT_ATOMS: atom_id res chain seq x y z
N PHE A 1 3.18 12.33 37.94
CA PHE A 1 3.76 11.18 37.25
C PHE A 1 3.24 11.17 35.81
N LYS A 2 4.12 11.24 34.82
CA LYS A 2 3.74 11.26 33.40
C LYS A 2 4.01 9.86 32.83
N MET A 3 2.96 9.11 32.58
CA MET A 3 3.08 7.79 31.95
C MET A 3 3.38 7.88 30.46
N VAL A 4 4.13 6.92 29.95
CA VAL A 4 4.33 6.76 28.51
C VAL A 4 2.99 6.40 27.86
N PRO A 5 2.61 7.02 26.73
CA PRO A 5 1.31 6.79 26.07
C PRO A 5 0.97 5.30 25.89
N LYS A 6 1.95 4.49 25.47
CA LYS A 6 1.79 3.04 25.28
C LYS A 6 1.29 2.31 26.54
N HIS A 7 1.80 2.68 27.72
CA HIS A 7 1.37 2.07 28.99
C HIS A 7 0.00 2.58 29.40
N TYR A 8 -0.26 3.87 29.18
CA TYR A 8 -1.57 4.45 29.41
C TYR A 8 -2.65 3.74 28.59
N ASP A 9 -2.46 3.61 27.28
CA ASP A 9 -3.41 2.95 26.38
C ASP A 9 -3.65 1.49 26.77
N ARG A 10 -2.60 0.78 27.21
CA ARG A 10 -2.72 -0.60 27.69
C ARG A 10 -3.58 -0.71 28.95
N ILE A 11 -3.40 0.21 29.90
CA ILE A 11 -4.20 0.23 31.14
C ILE A 11 -5.66 0.55 30.81
N VAL A 12 -5.90 1.57 29.97
CA VAL A 12 -7.25 1.95 29.52
C VAL A 12 -7.95 0.79 28.82
N SER A 13 -7.24 0.09 27.92
CA SER A 13 -7.76 -1.09 27.22
C SER A 13 -8.12 -2.19 28.23
N SER A 14 -7.23 -2.51 29.19
CA SER A 14 -7.47 -3.53 30.20
C SER A 14 -8.73 -3.23 31.04
N VAL A 15 -8.90 -1.98 31.47
CA VAL A 15 -10.11 -1.56 32.23
C VAL A 15 -11.38 -1.72 31.37
N ARG A 16 -11.33 -1.33 30.11
CA ARG A 16 -12.45 -1.50 29.17
C ARG A 16 -12.81 -2.96 28.94
N ASP A 17 -11.79 -3.81 28.77
CA ASP A 17 -11.98 -5.24 28.53
C ASP A 17 -12.68 -5.92 29.71
N VAL A 18 -12.22 -5.63 30.93
CA VAL A 18 -12.87 -6.12 32.15
C VAL A 18 -14.31 -5.62 32.24
N HIS A 19 -14.56 -4.33 32.04
CA HIS A 19 -15.90 -3.76 32.04
C HIS A 19 -16.79 -4.38 30.96
N ALA A 20 -16.27 -4.60 29.74
CA ALA A 20 -17.01 -5.24 28.64
C ALA A 20 -17.38 -6.69 28.98
N GLN A 21 -16.49 -7.44 29.63
CA GLN A 21 -16.75 -8.80 30.09
C GLN A 21 -17.83 -8.82 31.15
N VAL A 22 -17.76 -7.96 32.15
CA VAL A 22 -18.82 -7.81 33.17
C VAL A 22 -20.17 -7.48 32.53
N ARG A 23 -20.21 -6.48 31.63
CA ARG A 23 -21.44 -6.09 30.90
C ARG A 23 -21.99 -7.22 30.03
N ARG A 24 -21.14 -8.05 29.46
CA ARG A 24 -21.56 -9.22 28.68
C ARG A 24 -22.29 -10.23 29.55
N GLN A 25 -21.77 -10.53 30.75
CA GLN A 25 -22.42 -11.45 31.68
C GLN A 25 -23.71 -10.84 32.26
N GLU A 26 -23.73 -9.57 32.61
CA GLU A 26 -24.93 -8.88 33.05
C GLU A 26 -26.06 -8.90 32.03
N ARG A 27 -25.73 -8.64 30.72
CA ARG A 27 -26.69 -8.73 29.62
C ARG A 27 -27.21 -10.15 29.47
N HIS A 28 -26.34 -11.14 29.61
CA HIS A 28 -26.74 -12.54 29.56
C HIS A 28 -27.74 -12.88 30.65
N ILE A 29 -27.44 -12.54 31.91
CA ILE A 29 -28.35 -12.71 33.04
C ILE A 29 -29.67 -11.98 32.80
N MET A 30 -29.61 -10.73 32.37
CA MET A 30 -30.80 -9.92 32.10
C MET A 30 -31.68 -10.55 31.01
N ASN A 31 -31.08 -11.02 29.88
CA ASN A 31 -31.83 -11.67 28.82
C ASN A 31 -32.46 -13.00 29.27
N THR A 32 -31.75 -13.78 30.08
CA THR A 32 -32.26 -15.04 30.62
C THR A 32 -33.43 -14.77 31.58
N CYS A 33 -33.30 -13.83 32.49
CA CYS A 33 -34.33 -13.50 33.47
C CYS A 33 -35.57 -12.83 32.84
N ILE A 34 -35.38 -11.84 31.94
CA ILE A 34 -36.50 -11.07 31.39
C ILE A 34 -37.15 -11.79 30.21
N ARG A 35 -36.37 -12.29 29.24
CA ARG A 35 -36.91 -12.87 27.98
C ARG A 35 -37.33 -14.32 28.14
N ARG A 36 -36.53 -15.15 28.83
CA ARG A 36 -36.81 -16.58 28.99
C ARG A 36 -37.67 -16.88 30.20
N ALA A 37 -37.34 -16.32 31.38
CA ALA A 37 -38.09 -16.53 32.61
C ALA A 37 -39.27 -15.55 32.78
N LYS A 38 -39.51 -14.62 31.80
CA LYS A 38 -40.62 -13.64 31.78
C LYS A 38 -40.74 -12.76 33.03
N MET A 39 -39.61 -12.50 33.70
CA MET A 39 -39.58 -11.65 34.90
C MET A 39 -39.77 -10.16 34.50
N PRO A 40 -40.61 -9.38 35.24
CA PRO A 40 -40.77 -7.94 34.97
C PRO A 40 -39.45 -7.17 35.11
N ARG A 41 -39.10 -6.35 34.12
CA ARG A 41 -37.83 -5.61 34.09
C ARG A 41 -37.61 -4.70 35.33
N LYS A 42 -38.69 -4.11 35.84
CA LYS A 42 -38.58 -3.24 37.03
C LYS A 42 -38.13 -4.04 38.25
N VAL A 43 -38.71 -5.23 38.48
CA VAL A 43 -38.33 -6.13 39.56
C VAL A 43 -36.90 -6.62 39.43
N PHE A 44 -36.52 -7.02 38.23
CA PHE A 44 -35.12 -7.42 37.93
C PHE A 44 -34.12 -6.33 38.30
N LEU A 45 -34.33 -5.07 37.83
CA LEU A 45 -33.44 -3.97 38.13
C LEU A 45 -33.31 -3.63 39.61
N ALA A 46 -34.42 -3.68 40.32
CA ALA A 46 -34.45 -3.41 41.78
C ALA A 46 -33.69 -4.48 42.57
N GLU A 47 -33.86 -5.76 42.21
CA GLU A 47 -33.26 -6.89 42.92
C GLU A 47 -31.81 -7.20 42.53
N PHE A 48 -31.43 -6.94 41.25
CA PHE A 48 -30.12 -7.25 40.74
C PHE A 48 -29.06 -6.20 41.02
N SER A 49 -29.47 -4.93 41.18
CA SER A 49 -28.54 -3.83 41.43
C SER A 49 -27.79 -4.04 42.77
N GLY A 50 -26.46 -4.06 42.71
CA GLY A 50 -25.61 -4.28 43.89
C GLY A 50 -25.40 -5.76 44.26
N LYS A 51 -26.07 -6.71 43.61
CA LYS A 51 -25.97 -8.16 43.88
C LYS A 51 -25.44 -8.96 42.69
N GLU A 52 -24.73 -8.29 41.78
CA GLU A 52 -24.28 -8.86 40.48
C GLU A 52 -23.39 -10.11 40.67
N GLY A 53 -22.57 -10.15 41.72
CA GLY A 53 -21.66 -11.27 42.03
C GLY A 53 -22.20 -12.30 43.04
N ASP A 54 -23.45 -12.14 43.51
CA ASP A 54 -24.02 -13.04 44.51
C ASP A 54 -24.66 -14.28 43.91
N VAL A 55 -23.96 -15.39 43.99
CA VAL A 55 -24.35 -16.69 43.40
C VAL A 55 -25.67 -17.22 44.05
N LYS A 56 -25.98 -16.84 45.28
CA LYS A 56 -27.21 -17.26 45.98
C LYS A 56 -28.43 -16.40 45.63
N TRP A 57 -28.25 -15.34 44.86
CA TRP A 57 -29.30 -14.40 44.48
C TRP A 57 -30.45 -15.09 43.73
N VAL A 58 -30.17 -15.97 42.78
CA VAL A 58 -31.18 -16.70 42.00
C VAL A 58 -32.03 -17.59 42.92
N GLN A 59 -31.40 -18.31 43.84
CA GLN A 59 -32.11 -19.17 44.80
C GLN A 59 -33.06 -18.39 45.69
N ARG A 60 -32.66 -17.19 46.13
CA ARG A 60 -33.50 -16.29 46.89
C ARG A 60 -34.73 -15.83 46.10
N LEU A 61 -34.58 -15.51 44.83
CA LEU A 61 -35.67 -15.10 43.95
C LEU A 61 -36.63 -16.27 43.66
N ILE A 62 -36.16 -17.47 43.49
CA ILE A 62 -37.02 -18.67 43.35
C ILE A 62 -37.83 -18.87 44.59
N LYS A 63 -37.27 -18.72 45.82
CA LYS A 63 -37.99 -18.80 47.09
C LYS A 63 -38.98 -17.64 47.27
N ALA A 64 -38.73 -16.48 46.64
CA ALA A 64 -39.63 -15.30 46.70
C ALA A 64 -40.80 -15.39 45.67
N GLY A 65 -41.00 -16.53 45.00
CA GLY A 65 -42.16 -16.75 44.12
C GLY A 65 -41.89 -16.65 42.60
N HIS A 66 -40.63 -16.44 42.19
CA HIS A 66 -40.28 -16.39 40.76
C HIS A 66 -39.91 -17.78 40.21
N GLU A 67 -40.88 -18.70 40.20
CA GLU A 67 -40.66 -20.11 39.78
C GLU A 67 -40.18 -20.29 38.30
N GLY A 68 -40.48 -19.34 37.43
CA GLY A 68 -39.99 -19.35 36.02
C GLY A 68 -38.46 -19.31 35.88
N LEU A 69 -37.72 -19.02 36.97
CA LEU A 69 -36.24 -19.04 36.96
C LEU A 69 -35.64 -20.41 37.26
N LYS A 70 -36.41 -21.39 37.77
CA LYS A 70 -35.92 -22.75 38.09
C LYS A 70 -35.15 -23.42 36.97
N PRO A 71 -35.64 -23.45 35.71
CA PRO A 71 -34.90 -24.10 34.59
C PRO A 71 -33.59 -23.41 34.20
N PHE A 72 -33.38 -22.14 34.63
CA PHE A 72 -32.23 -21.32 34.27
C PHE A 72 -31.28 -21.04 35.45
N GLU A 73 -31.50 -21.66 36.58
CA GLU A 73 -30.72 -21.43 37.83
C GLU A 73 -29.21 -21.66 37.59
N ASP A 74 -28.84 -22.79 36.94
CA ASP A 74 -27.45 -23.11 36.69
C ASP A 74 -26.77 -22.14 35.69
N GLU A 75 -27.50 -21.72 34.68
CA GLU A 75 -27.00 -20.78 33.67
C GLU A 75 -26.68 -19.42 34.28
N VAL A 76 -27.61 -18.89 35.09
CA VAL A 76 -27.44 -17.61 35.78
C VAL A 76 -26.35 -17.71 36.84
N SER A 77 -26.33 -18.79 37.64
CA SER A 77 -25.29 -19.01 38.66
C SER A 77 -23.90 -19.11 38.08
N ARG A 78 -23.73 -19.74 36.90
CA ARG A 78 -22.44 -19.76 36.16
C ARG A 78 -22.01 -18.36 35.72
N ALA A 79 -22.94 -17.55 35.23
CA ALA A 79 -22.65 -16.17 34.83
C ALA A 79 -22.26 -15.30 36.04
N GLN A 80 -22.96 -15.47 37.19
CA GLN A 80 -22.63 -14.77 38.44
C GLN A 80 -21.26 -15.20 39.01
N LYS A 81 -20.92 -16.51 38.93
CA LYS A 81 -19.59 -17.00 39.29
C LYS A 81 -18.50 -16.37 38.45
N LYS A 82 -18.72 -16.18 37.11
CA LYS A 82 -17.78 -15.48 36.25
C LYS A 82 -17.58 -14.02 36.67
N ILE A 83 -18.67 -13.30 36.98
CA ILE A 83 -18.59 -11.91 37.49
C ILE A 83 -17.81 -11.86 38.82
N ARG A 84 -18.08 -12.78 39.74
CA ARG A 84 -17.39 -12.87 41.02
C ARG A 84 -15.87 -13.16 40.83
N ASN A 85 -15.52 -14.06 39.93
CA ASN A 85 -14.12 -14.35 39.61
C ASN A 85 -13.40 -13.14 39.02
N MET A 86 -14.07 -12.37 38.13
CA MET A 86 -13.50 -11.14 37.59
C MET A 86 -13.29 -10.08 38.69
N SER A 87 -14.26 -9.94 39.61
CA SER A 87 -14.12 -9.05 40.76
C SER A 87 -12.97 -9.49 41.69
N ALA A 88 -12.80 -10.79 41.91
CA ALA A 88 -11.70 -11.31 42.72
C ALA A 88 -10.33 -11.11 42.04
N GLN A 89 -10.24 -11.30 40.72
CA GLN A 89 -9.02 -11.05 39.94
C GLN A 89 -8.59 -9.58 39.93
N THR A 90 -9.55 -8.67 39.87
CA THR A 90 -9.28 -7.23 39.84
C THR A 90 -9.14 -6.62 41.27
N GLY A 91 -9.54 -7.34 42.32
CA GLY A 91 -9.59 -6.83 43.66
C GLY A 91 -10.60 -5.70 43.89
N MET A 92 -11.53 -5.47 42.95
CA MET A 92 -12.50 -4.36 42.98
C MET A 92 -13.94 -4.86 42.89
N ALA A 93 -14.85 -4.12 43.52
CA ALA A 93 -16.27 -4.39 43.39
C ALA A 93 -16.78 -4.04 41.99
N VAL A 94 -17.83 -4.73 41.51
CA VAL A 94 -18.42 -4.48 40.18
C VAL A 94 -18.88 -3.04 40.00
N SER A 95 -19.42 -2.43 41.06
CA SER A 95 -19.82 -1.01 41.11
C SER A 95 -18.61 -0.08 40.85
N GLU A 96 -17.48 -0.36 41.50
CA GLU A 96 -16.27 0.42 41.36
C GLU A 96 -15.71 0.33 39.94
N ILE A 97 -15.70 -0.87 39.33
CA ILE A 97 -15.29 -1.06 37.92
C ILE A 97 -16.14 -0.22 36.98
N LYS A 98 -17.46 -0.19 37.19
CA LYS A 98 -18.41 0.64 36.43
C LYS A 98 -18.14 2.15 36.62
N ASP A 99 -17.90 2.58 37.85
CA ASP A 99 -17.64 3.98 38.16
C ASP A 99 -16.29 4.46 37.58
N ILE A 100 -15.25 3.65 37.69
CA ILE A 100 -13.94 3.94 37.07
C ILE A 100 -14.10 4.09 35.56
N ASN A 101 -14.75 3.13 34.88
CA ASN A 101 -14.99 3.19 33.46
C ASN A 101 -15.83 4.43 33.06
N ARG A 102 -16.84 4.79 33.87
CA ARG A 102 -17.65 5.99 33.64
C ARG A 102 -16.80 7.27 33.72
N ARG A 103 -15.99 7.41 34.79
CA ARG A 103 -15.09 8.56 34.97
C ARG A 103 -14.07 8.67 33.83
N MET A 104 -13.50 7.54 33.44
CA MET A 104 -12.57 7.46 32.32
C MET A 104 -13.23 7.91 31.01
N SER A 105 -14.42 7.39 30.70
CA SER A 105 -15.17 7.76 29.49
C SER A 105 -15.54 9.24 29.43
N ILE A 106 -15.91 9.83 30.58
CA ILE A 106 -16.20 11.27 30.70
C ILE A 106 -14.90 12.07 30.45
N GLY A 107 -13.78 11.65 31.05
CA GLY A 107 -12.49 12.29 30.85
C GLY A 107 -12.04 12.27 29.39
N GLU A 108 -12.18 11.12 28.72
CA GLU A 108 -11.85 10.98 27.28
C GLU A 108 -12.77 11.84 26.40
N ALA A 109 -14.07 11.89 26.71
CA ALA A 109 -15.01 12.74 25.98
C ALA A 109 -14.63 14.22 26.10
N LYS A 110 -14.26 14.67 27.31
CA LYS A 110 -13.76 16.05 27.54
C LYS A 110 -12.46 16.32 26.75
N ALA A 111 -11.51 15.40 26.79
CA ALA A 111 -10.24 15.54 26.05
C ALA A 111 -10.47 15.59 24.54
N ARG A 112 -11.34 14.73 24.01
CA ARG A 112 -11.70 14.71 22.58
C ARG A 112 -12.36 16.02 22.15
N ARG A 113 -13.27 16.55 22.97
CA ARG A 113 -13.93 17.84 22.69
C ARG A 113 -12.92 18.97 22.68
N ALA A 114 -12.06 19.07 23.70
CA ALA A 114 -11.03 20.10 23.76
C ALA A 114 -10.05 20.04 22.59
N LYS A 115 -9.65 18.81 22.15
CA LYS A 115 -8.83 18.64 20.93
C LYS A 115 -9.56 19.14 19.69
N LYS A 116 -10.86 18.84 19.55
CA LYS A 116 -11.68 19.31 18.43
C LYS A 116 -11.77 20.84 18.42
N ASP A 117 -12.10 21.46 19.55
CA ASP A 117 -12.19 22.90 19.70
C ASP A 117 -10.85 23.58 19.33
N MET A 118 -9.73 22.96 19.76
CA MET A 118 -8.40 23.46 19.43
C MET A 118 -8.05 23.36 17.94
N VAL A 119 -8.45 22.28 17.25
CA VAL A 119 -8.29 22.14 15.81
C VAL A 119 -9.11 23.18 15.07
N GLU A 120 -10.41 23.31 15.40
CA GLU A 120 -11.34 24.25 14.75
C GLU A 120 -10.86 25.69 14.84
N ALA A 121 -10.38 26.11 16.02
CA ALA A 121 -9.85 27.46 16.24
C ALA A 121 -8.60 27.77 15.38
N ASN A 122 -7.85 26.75 14.95
CA ASN A 122 -6.61 26.92 14.19
C ASN A 122 -6.70 26.55 12.69
N LEU A 123 -7.88 26.26 12.14
CA LEU A 123 -8.06 25.95 10.72
C LEU A 123 -7.58 27.11 9.82
N ARG A 124 -7.78 28.37 10.22
CA ARG A 124 -7.32 29.54 9.49
C ARG A 124 -5.79 29.58 9.35
N LEU A 125 -5.06 29.08 10.34
CA LEU A 125 -3.59 28.97 10.27
C LEU A 125 -3.18 28.00 9.15
N VAL A 126 -3.86 26.88 9.01
CA VAL A 126 -3.61 25.90 7.92
C VAL A 126 -3.79 26.56 6.56
N ILE A 127 -4.91 27.27 6.35
CA ILE A 127 -5.20 27.95 5.09
C ILE A 127 -4.10 28.96 4.74
N SER A 128 -3.65 29.76 5.72
CA SER A 128 -2.60 30.76 5.51
C SER A 128 -1.26 30.15 5.11
N ILE A 129 -0.95 28.94 5.60
CA ILE A 129 0.26 28.20 5.25
C ILE A 129 0.09 27.52 3.90
N ALA A 130 -1.03 26.82 3.65
CA ALA A 130 -1.32 26.11 2.41
C ALA A 130 -1.28 27.04 1.20
N LYS A 131 -1.74 28.29 1.33
CA LYS A 131 -1.70 29.30 0.27
C LYS A 131 -0.30 29.54 -0.29
N LYS A 132 0.77 29.31 0.48
CA LYS A 132 2.16 29.45 0.02
C LYS A 132 2.67 28.29 -0.83
N TYR A 133 1.89 27.20 -0.89
CA TYR A 133 2.24 25.96 -1.60
C TYR A 133 1.35 25.69 -2.81
N THR A 134 0.49 26.65 -3.19
CA THR A 134 -0.31 26.54 -4.42
C THR A 134 0.58 26.45 -5.66
N ASN A 135 0.05 25.87 -6.73
CA ASN A 135 0.73 25.68 -8.03
C ASN A 135 1.99 24.79 -7.95
N ARG A 136 1.97 23.79 -7.07
CA ARG A 136 3.06 22.82 -6.92
C ARG A 136 2.61 21.38 -7.19
N GLY A 137 1.63 21.16 -8.05
CA GLY A 137 1.16 19.85 -8.48
C GLY A 137 -0.01 19.27 -7.68
N LEU A 138 -0.41 19.88 -6.56
CA LEU A 138 -1.62 19.51 -5.82
C LEU A 138 -2.64 20.64 -5.83
N GLN A 139 -3.92 20.29 -5.82
CA GLN A 139 -5.00 21.26 -5.70
C GLN A 139 -5.01 21.91 -4.31
N PHE A 140 -5.50 23.14 -4.24
CA PHE A 140 -5.51 23.91 -2.99
C PHE A 140 -6.30 23.24 -1.87
N LEU A 141 -7.42 22.59 -2.19
CA LEU A 141 -8.22 21.85 -1.20
C LEU A 141 -7.47 20.66 -0.61
N ASP A 142 -6.69 19.95 -1.43
CA ASP A 142 -5.90 18.81 -0.98
C ASP A 142 -4.76 19.27 -0.04
N LEU A 143 -4.12 20.40 -0.36
CA LEU A 143 -3.11 21.02 0.51
C LEU A 143 -3.70 21.41 1.88
N ILE A 144 -4.96 21.90 1.91
CA ILE A 144 -5.65 22.21 3.16
C ILE A 144 -5.91 20.92 3.95
N GLN A 145 -6.38 19.84 3.32
CA GLN A 145 -6.67 18.58 4.01
C GLN A 145 -5.40 17.95 4.58
N GLU A 146 -4.33 17.90 3.82
CA GLU A 146 -3.04 17.42 4.32
C GLU A 146 -2.49 18.30 5.45
N GLY A 147 -2.66 19.62 5.33
CA GLY A 147 -2.36 20.56 6.38
C GLY A 147 -3.19 20.34 7.66
N ASN A 148 -4.47 20.01 7.54
CA ASN A 148 -5.34 19.67 8.66
C ASN A 148 -4.89 18.38 9.35
N ILE A 149 -4.43 17.37 8.61
CA ILE A 149 -3.85 16.15 9.17
C ILE A 149 -2.58 16.50 9.98
N GLY A 150 -1.75 17.40 9.44
CA GLY A 150 -0.59 17.95 10.16
C GLY A 150 -0.97 18.67 11.45
N LEU A 151 -2.02 19.51 11.40
CA LEU A 151 -2.56 20.22 12.56
C LEU A 151 -3.08 19.25 13.63
N MET A 152 -3.83 18.22 13.27
CA MET A 152 -4.32 17.21 14.21
C MET A 152 -3.17 16.50 14.93
N LYS A 153 -2.10 16.13 14.19
CA LYS A 153 -0.88 15.56 14.77
C LYS A 153 -0.17 16.54 15.72
N ALA A 154 -0.21 17.82 15.41
CA ALA A 154 0.36 18.86 16.27
C ALA A 154 -0.43 19.01 17.59
N VAL A 155 -1.78 19.00 17.52
CA VAL A 155 -2.65 19.05 18.70
C VAL A 155 -2.43 17.86 19.62
N ASP A 156 -2.29 16.67 19.05
CA ASP A 156 -2.05 15.44 19.83
C ASP A 156 -0.73 15.42 20.58
N LYS A 157 0.30 16.03 20.02
CA LYS A 157 1.67 16.06 20.57
C LYS A 157 2.02 17.34 21.31
N PHE A 158 1.12 18.32 21.35
CA PHE A 158 1.40 19.60 21.97
C PHE A 158 1.47 19.51 23.50
N GLU A 159 2.54 20.06 24.05
CA GLU A 159 2.78 20.15 25.49
C GLU A 159 2.79 21.62 25.94
N TYR A 160 1.67 22.14 26.42
CA TYR A 160 1.53 23.52 26.85
C TYR A 160 2.51 23.93 27.97
N ARG A 161 2.92 22.97 28.80
CA ARG A 161 3.87 23.20 29.92
C ARG A 161 5.26 23.66 29.49
N ARG A 162 5.61 23.49 28.21
CA ARG A 162 6.88 23.98 27.66
C ARG A 162 6.92 25.49 27.41
N GLY A 163 5.78 26.20 27.58
CA GLY A 163 5.70 27.66 27.47
C GLY A 163 5.70 28.23 26.05
N TYR A 164 5.84 27.41 25.01
CA TYR A 164 5.80 27.89 23.63
C TYR A 164 4.36 28.10 23.14
N LYS A 165 4.17 29.08 22.26
CA LYS A 165 2.90 29.30 21.57
C LYS A 165 2.58 28.11 20.66
N PHE A 166 1.34 27.65 20.69
CA PHE A 166 0.87 26.53 19.87
C PHE A 166 1.15 26.73 18.38
N SER A 167 0.90 27.95 17.85
CA SER A 167 1.11 28.27 16.45
C SER A 167 2.54 28.00 15.95
N THR A 168 3.56 28.25 16.77
CA THR A 168 4.96 27.97 16.42
C THR A 168 5.19 26.48 16.20
N TYR A 169 4.66 25.64 17.11
CA TYR A 169 4.76 24.19 17.01
C TYR A 169 3.92 23.63 15.85
N ALA A 170 2.68 24.08 15.72
CA ALA A 170 1.75 23.64 14.68
C ALA A 170 2.25 23.96 13.27
N THR A 171 2.85 25.14 13.06
CA THR A 171 3.40 25.55 11.76
C THR A 171 4.40 24.53 11.22
N TRP A 172 5.26 23.98 12.08
CA TRP A 172 6.22 22.96 11.65
C TRP A 172 5.53 21.68 11.16
N TRP A 173 4.54 21.17 11.92
CA TRP A 173 3.79 19.97 11.56
C TRP A 173 2.95 20.14 10.30
N ILE A 174 2.29 21.30 10.17
CA ILE A 174 1.48 21.64 8.98
C ILE A 174 2.38 21.70 7.76
N ARG A 175 3.52 22.41 7.84
CA ARG A 175 4.47 22.51 6.74
C ARG A 175 5.03 21.15 6.36
N GLN A 176 5.41 20.34 7.33
CA GLN A 176 5.94 18.99 7.10
C GLN A 176 4.91 18.08 6.40
N ALA A 177 3.64 18.13 6.82
CA ALA A 177 2.57 17.35 6.20
C ALA A 177 2.36 17.77 4.74
N ILE A 178 2.21 19.07 4.48
CA ILE A 178 2.02 19.61 3.13
C ILE A 178 3.21 19.28 2.22
N THR A 179 4.44 19.52 2.68
CA THR A 179 5.64 19.26 1.86
C THR A 179 5.78 17.77 1.52
N ARG A 180 5.47 16.91 2.49
CA ARG A 180 5.51 15.46 2.27
C ARG A 180 4.44 14.99 1.30
N SER A 181 3.22 15.52 1.41
CA SER A 181 2.13 15.20 0.49
C SER A 181 2.45 15.64 -0.94
N ILE A 182 2.99 16.86 -1.13
CA ILE A 182 3.48 17.32 -2.44
C ILE A 182 4.54 16.35 -2.98
N ALA A 183 5.49 15.93 -2.16
CA ALA A 183 6.53 15.00 -2.60
C ALA A 183 5.96 13.63 -3.01
N ASP A 184 4.95 13.13 -2.30
CA ASP A 184 4.38 11.81 -2.54
C ASP A 184 3.36 11.77 -3.69
N GLN A 185 2.65 12.87 -3.99
CA GLN A 185 1.44 12.87 -4.83
C GLN A 185 1.44 13.89 -5.97
N ALA A 186 2.33 14.89 -5.99
CA ALA A 186 2.30 15.97 -6.97
C ALA A 186 2.68 15.53 -8.39
N ARG A 187 3.40 14.43 -8.55
CA ARG A 187 3.89 13.97 -9.86
C ARG A 187 3.06 12.81 -10.39
N THR A 188 2.77 12.80 -11.68
CA THR A 188 2.11 11.69 -12.39
C THR A 188 2.89 10.38 -12.20
N ILE A 189 4.22 10.44 -12.34
CA ILE A 189 5.11 9.31 -12.02
C ILE A 189 5.72 9.58 -10.65
N ARG A 190 5.34 8.76 -9.67
CA ARG A 190 5.79 8.92 -8.28
C ARG A 190 7.30 8.74 -8.15
N ILE A 191 7.94 9.68 -7.46
CA ILE A 191 9.38 9.65 -7.16
C ILE A 191 9.56 9.54 -5.64
N PRO A 192 10.52 8.73 -5.13
CA PRO A 192 10.83 8.66 -3.71
C PRO A 192 11.23 10.01 -3.11
N VAL A 193 10.84 10.28 -1.85
CA VAL A 193 11.04 11.59 -1.18
C VAL A 193 12.51 12.03 -1.18
N HIS A 194 13.46 11.13 -0.90
CA HIS A 194 14.89 11.46 -0.90
C HIS A 194 15.42 11.90 -2.27
N MET A 195 14.83 11.41 -3.36
CA MET A 195 15.19 11.85 -4.71
C MET A 195 14.64 13.25 -5.00
N ILE A 196 13.42 13.57 -4.51
CA ILE A 196 12.83 14.90 -4.63
C ILE A 196 13.64 15.93 -3.83
N GLU A 197 14.13 15.55 -2.64
CA GLU A 197 15.05 16.40 -1.86
C GLU A 197 16.35 16.67 -2.63
N THR A 198 16.90 15.64 -3.29
CA THR A 198 18.08 15.78 -4.14
C THR A 198 17.81 16.68 -5.35
N ILE A 199 16.69 16.53 -6.03
CA ILE A 199 16.26 17.38 -7.16
C ILE A 199 16.10 18.84 -6.70
N ASN A 200 15.46 19.06 -5.56
CA ASN A 200 15.27 20.41 -5.00
C ASN A 200 16.61 21.05 -4.62
N LYS A 201 17.56 20.28 -4.06
CA LYS A 201 18.92 20.75 -3.76
C LYS A 201 19.65 21.12 -5.06
N LEU A 202 19.57 20.24 -6.07
CA LEU A 202 20.18 20.46 -7.39
C LEU A 202 19.62 21.73 -8.05
N SER A 203 18.29 21.88 -8.08
CA SER A 203 17.63 23.06 -8.67
C SER A 203 18.01 24.37 -7.97
N ARG A 204 18.17 24.32 -6.63
CA ARG A 204 18.64 25.48 -5.85
C ARG A 204 20.08 25.85 -6.19
N ILE A 205 20.97 24.86 -6.23
CA ILE A 205 22.40 25.08 -6.55
C ILE A 205 22.56 25.53 -7.98
N SER A 206 21.83 24.94 -8.93
CA SER A 206 21.84 25.35 -10.35
C SER A 206 21.47 26.83 -10.51
N ARG A 207 20.40 27.30 -9.84
CA ARG A 207 20.00 28.72 -9.87
C ARG A 207 21.06 29.63 -9.25
N GLN A 208 21.68 29.19 -8.17
CA GLN A 208 22.75 29.96 -7.53
C GLN A 208 23.96 30.08 -8.46
N MET A 209 24.38 28.99 -9.10
CA MET A 209 25.48 28.98 -10.06
C MET A 209 25.17 29.81 -11.31
N LEU A 210 23.93 29.75 -11.81
CA LEU A 210 23.46 30.59 -12.91
C LEU A 210 23.61 32.09 -12.56
N GLN A 211 23.28 32.48 -11.33
CA GLN A 211 23.44 33.86 -10.85
C GLN A 211 24.90 34.26 -10.68
N GLU A 212 25.79 33.35 -10.26
CA GLU A 212 27.21 33.57 -10.08
C GLU A 212 27.96 33.63 -11.42
N MET A 213 27.63 32.78 -12.39
CA MET A 213 28.37 32.60 -13.65
C MET A 213 27.71 33.25 -14.87
N GLY A 214 26.42 33.63 -14.77
CA GLY A 214 25.66 34.18 -15.90
C GLY A 214 25.28 33.16 -17.01
N ARG A 215 25.62 31.87 -16.83
CA ARG A 215 25.29 30.77 -17.74
C ARG A 215 24.80 29.54 -16.97
N GLU A 216 24.12 28.64 -17.66
CA GLU A 216 23.74 27.37 -17.05
C GLU A 216 24.98 26.52 -16.71
N PRO A 217 25.03 25.95 -15.50
CA PRO A 217 26.12 25.10 -15.06
C PRO A 217 26.12 23.74 -15.77
N THR A 218 27.32 23.23 -16.07
CA THR A 218 27.46 21.87 -16.62
C THR A 218 27.22 20.80 -15.55
N PRO A 219 26.84 19.56 -15.92
CA PRO A 219 26.68 18.46 -14.95
C PRO A 219 27.95 18.19 -14.11
N GLU A 220 29.12 18.41 -14.65
CA GLU A 220 30.42 18.29 -13.98
C GLU A 220 30.56 19.32 -12.87
N GLU A 221 30.31 20.60 -13.18
CA GLU A 221 30.35 21.72 -12.23
C GLU A 221 29.34 21.54 -11.10
N LEU A 222 28.11 21.07 -11.45
CA LEU A 222 27.09 20.71 -10.46
C LEU A 222 27.55 19.55 -9.57
N GLY A 223 28.22 18.54 -10.15
CA GLY A 223 28.75 17.39 -9.41
C GLY A 223 29.75 17.81 -8.34
N VAL A 224 30.68 18.69 -8.67
CA VAL A 224 31.66 19.24 -7.71
C VAL A 224 30.96 19.97 -6.58
N ARG A 225 29.96 20.84 -6.87
CA ARG A 225 29.28 21.67 -5.86
C ARG A 225 28.33 20.85 -4.97
N MET A 226 27.80 19.71 -5.50
CA MET A 226 26.92 18.80 -4.78
C MET A 226 27.63 17.65 -4.06
N ASP A 227 28.92 17.48 -4.29
CA ASP A 227 29.72 16.34 -3.83
C ASP A 227 29.13 15.00 -4.32
N MET A 228 28.89 14.94 -5.63
CA MET A 228 28.29 13.78 -6.30
C MET A 228 28.97 13.51 -7.65
N PRO A 229 29.11 12.23 -8.06
CA PRO A 229 29.63 11.90 -9.39
C PRO A 229 28.72 12.41 -10.50
N GLU A 230 29.30 12.83 -11.62
CA GLU A 230 28.62 13.40 -12.76
C GLU A 230 27.48 12.52 -13.29
N ASP A 231 27.70 11.21 -13.43
CA ASP A 231 26.68 10.24 -13.89
C ASP A 231 25.43 10.28 -13.03
N LYS A 232 25.58 10.48 -11.71
CA LYS A 232 24.45 10.57 -10.79
C LYS A 232 23.69 11.88 -10.99
N VAL A 233 24.40 12.99 -11.26
CA VAL A 233 23.78 14.29 -11.59
C VAL A 233 22.97 14.16 -12.88
N ARG A 234 23.54 13.56 -13.93
CA ARG A 234 22.86 13.33 -15.22
C ARG A 234 21.58 12.48 -15.05
N ARG A 235 21.64 11.42 -14.24
CA ARG A 235 20.46 10.59 -13.91
C ARG A 235 19.39 11.41 -13.16
N VAL A 236 19.78 12.20 -12.17
CA VAL A 236 18.85 13.06 -11.42
C VAL A 236 18.18 14.07 -12.33
N LEU A 237 18.92 14.70 -13.25
CA LEU A 237 18.37 15.63 -14.24
C LEU A 237 17.36 14.95 -15.19
N LYS A 238 17.64 13.70 -15.61
CA LYS A 238 16.72 12.93 -16.44
C LYS A 238 15.42 12.59 -15.68
N ILE A 239 15.51 12.19 -14.42
CA ILE A 239 14.35 11.87 -13.56
C ILE A 239 13.54 13.13 -13.20
N ALA A 240 14.18 14.30 -13.12
CA ALA A 240 13.54 15.57 -12.75
C ALA A 240 12.53 16.06 -13.80
N LYS A 241 12.63 15.62 -15.05
CA LYS A 241 11.69 15.99 -16.13
C LYS A 241 10.27 15.49 -15.82
N GLU A 242 9.30 16.31 -16.19
CA GLU A 242 7.87 15.95 -16.07
C GLU A 242 7.36 15.46 -17.43
N PRO A 243 6.43 14.49 -17.46
CA PRO A 243 5.79 14.05 -18.70
C PRO A 243 4.95 15.18 -19.29
N ILE A 244 4.93 15.24 -20.61
CA ILE A 244 4.13 16.18 -21.38
C ILE A 244 2.80 15.49 -21.71
N SER A 245 1.68 16.24 -21.69
CA SER A 245 0.38 15.70 -22.07
C SER A 245 0.32 15.42 -23.57
N MET A 246 -0.22 14.29 -23.97
CA MET A 246 -0.48 13.95 -25.37
C MET A 246 -1.58 14.84 -25.99
N GLU A 247 -2.44 15.44 -25.18
CA GLU A 247 -3.48 16.38 -25.60
C GLU A 247 -2.97 17.83 -25.75
N THR A 248 -1.65 18.05 -25.68
CA THR A 248 -1.08 19.37 -25.89
C THR A 248 -1.26 19.77 -27.35
N PRO A 249 -1.94 20.89 -27.68
CA PRO A 249 -2.17 21.33 -29.03
C PRO A 249 -0.83 21.73 -29.69
N ILE A 250 -0.67 21.42 -30.97
CA ILE A 250 0.51 21.76 -31.80
C ILE A 250 0.03 22.70 -32.92
N GLY A 251 0.60 23.91 -32.97
CA GLY A 251 0.22 24.93 -33.95
C GLY A 251 -0.93 25.82 -33.50
N ASP A 252 -1.41 26.67 -34.43
CA ASP A 252 -2.51 27.59 -34.19
C ASP A 252 -3.91 26.95 -34.42
N ASP A 253 -3.94 25.75 -35.02
CA ASP A 253 -5.18 24.99 -35.26
C ASP A 253 -5.44 24.04 -34.03
N GLU A 254 -6.62 24.17 -33.42
CA GLU A 254 -7.06 23.41 -32.25
C GLU A 254 -7.25 21.90 -32.53
N ASP A 255 -7.20 21.46 -33.79
CA ASP A 255 -7.48 20.09 -34.22
C ASP A 255 -6.28 19.14 -34.15
N SER A 256 -5.05 19.63 -33.97
CA SER A 256 -3.83 18.81 -33.97
C SER A 256 -3.22 18.70 -32.57
N HIS A 257 -3.13 17.49 -32.04
CA HIS A 257 -2.55 17.22 -30.74
C HIS A 257 -1.20 16.49 -30.84
N LEU A 258 -0.35 16.60 -29.83
CA LEU A 258 0.95 15.91 -29.76
C LEU A 258 0.81 14.39 -29.98
N GLY A 259 -0.32 13.81 -29.50
CA GLY A 259 -0.60 12.39 -29.66
C GLY A 259 -0.72 11.93 -31.11
N ASP A 260 -1.19 12.78 -32.02
CA ASP A 260 -1.39 12.47 -33.43
C ASP A 260 -0.05 12.30 -34.20
N PHE A 261 1.02 12.91 -33.66
CA PHE A 261 2.37 12.84 -34.23
C PHE A 261 3.25 11.74 -33.60
N LEU A 262 2.75 11.06 -32.57
CA LEU A 262 3.47 9.95 -31.94
C LEU A 262 3.17 8.64 -32.68
N ASP A 263 3.98 8.32 -33.66
CA ASP A 263 3.91 7.04 -34.38
C ASP A 263 4.26 5.90 -33.43
N SER A 264 3.37 4.93 -33.28
CA SER A 264 3.53 3.79 -32.37
C SER A 264 4.73 2.89 -32.75
N ASN A 265 5.23 2.99 -33.99
CA ASN A 265 6.30 2.12 -34.51
C ASN A 265 7.72 2.59 -34.24
N ASN A 266 7.98 3.90 -33.98
CA ASN A 266 9.35 4.42 -34.01
C ASN A 266 9.97 4.79 -32.66
N ASN A 267 9.21 4.83 -31.53
CA ASN A 267 9.72 5.48 -30.30
C ASN A 267 9.72 4.64 -29.02
N LEU A 268 9.25 3.40 -29.06
CA LEU A 268 9.36 2.50 -27.92
C LEU A 268 10.42 1.45 -28.26
N GLY A 269 11.62 1.66 -27.72
CA GLY A 269 12.69 0.68 -27.86
C GLY A 269 12.22 -0.73 -27.51
N ASP A 270 12.48 -1.62 -28.38
CA ASP A 270 12.55 -3.10 -28.37
C ASP A 270 11.50 -3.97 -27.66
N SER A 271 10.54 -3.44 -26.90
CA SER A 271 9.71 -4.34 -26.08
C SER A 271 8.20 -4.27 -26.31
N ALA A 272 7.70 -3.35 -27.14
CA ALA A 272 6.26 -3.18 -27.36
C ALA A 272 5.89 -2.64 -28.76
N ALA A 273 6.76 -2.72 -29.73
CA ALA A 273 6.41 -2.44 -31.12
C ALA A 273 5.40 -3.51 -31.56
N VAL A 274 4.16 -3.11 -31.78
CA VAL A 274 3.26 -3.89 -32.65
C VAL A 274 3.98 -3.98 -33.96
N GLY A 275 4.53 -5.18 -34.28
CA GLY A 275 5.32 -5.41 -35.51
C GLY A 275 4.53 -4.89 -36.69
N SER A 276 5.23 -4.31 -37.68
CA SER A 276 4.63 -3.94 -38.95
C SER A 276 3.80 -5.14 -39.44
N PRO A 277 2.62 -4.95 -40.03
CA PRO A 277 1.85 -6.05 -40.62
C PRO A 277 2.67 -6.89 -41.58
N ILE A 278 3.65 -6.26 -42.24
CA ILE A 278 4.63 -6.94 -43.14
C ILE A 278 5.57 -7.83 -42.33
N ASP A 279 6.11 -7.31 -41.20
CA ASP A 279 7.03 -8.10 -40.36
C ASP A 279 6.30 -9.27 -39.70
N THR A 280 5.06 -9.07 -39.27
CA THR A 280 4.21 -10.15 -38.71
C THR A 280 3.94 -11.22 -39.77
N ALA A 281 3.61 -10.83 -40.99
CA ALA A 281 3.39 -11.79 -42.09
C ALA A 281 4.66 -12.54 -42.47
N THR A 282 5.84 -11.87 -42.46
CA THR A 282 7.13 -12.51 -42.72
C THR A 282 7.53 -13.47 -41.61
N GLU A 283 7.28 -13.13 -40.33
CA GLU A 283 7.51 -14.03 -39.22
C GLU A 283 6.60 -15.28 -39.26
N GLU A 284 5.29 -15.10 -39.56
CA GLU A 284 4.38 -16.23 -39.75
C GLU A 284 4.83 -17.13 -40.92
N GLY A 285 5.23 -16.53 -42.05
CA GLY A 285 5.77 -17.26 -43.18
C GLY A 285 7.04 -18.02 -42.84
N LEU A 286 7.96 -17.41 -42.08
CA LEU A 286 9.17 -18.07 -41.57
C LEU A 286 8.85 -19.23 -40.63
N GLN A 287 7.88 -19.08 -39.75
CA GLN A 287 7.44 -20.15 -38.85
C GLN A 287 6.86 -21.34 -39.64
N GLU A 288 6.02 -21.08 -40.64
CA GLU A 288 5.44 -22.11 -41.47
C GLU A 288 6.52 -22.84 -42.31
N ALA A 289 7.43 -22.11 -42.93
CA ALA A 289 8.56 -22.67 -43.66
C ALA A 289 9.49 -23.53 -42.77
N THR A 290 9.75 -23.04 -41.53
CA THR A 290 10.56 -23.76 -40.54
C THR A 290 9.86 -25.06 -40.10
N ARG A 291 8.55 -25.05 -39.87
CA ARG A 291 7.76 -26.26 -39.58
C ARG A 291 7.78 -27.25 -40.71
N GLY A 292 7.65 -26.77 -41.95
CA GLY A 292 7.73 -27.61 -43.17
C GLY A 292 9.08 -28.31 -43.31
N VAL A 293 10.17 -27.59 -43.10
CA VAL A 293 11.54 -28.14 -43.16
C VAL A 293 11.81 -29.13 -42.03
N LEU A 294 11.33 -28.86 -40.83
CA LEU A 294 11.43 -29.78 -39.67
C LEU A 294 10.60 -31.06 -39.85
N ALA A 295 9.47 -31.00 -40.56
CA ALA A 295 8.66 -32.17 -40.87
C ALA A 295 9.37 -33.19 -41.76
N GLY A 296 10.39 -32.75 -42.54
CA GLY A 296 11.25 -33.63 -43.36
C GLY A 296 12.33 -34.40 -42.57
N LEU A 297 12.45 -34.17 -41.24
CA LEU A 297 13.36 -34.88 -40.34
C LEU A 297 12.65 -36.05 -39.65
N THR A 298 13.43 -36.96 -39.03
CA THR A 298 12.81 -37.98 -38.16
C THR A 298 12.19 -37.32 -36.96
N ALA A 299 11.09 -37.91 -36.43
CA ALA A 299 10.38 -37.36 -35.29
C ALA A 299 11.29 -37.06 -34.05
N ARG A 300 12.33 -37.87 -33.89
CA ARG A 300 13.32 -37.71 -32.80
C ARG A 300 14.26 -36.55 -33.03
N GLU A 301 14.79 -36.38 -34.29
CA GLU A 301 15.63 -35.26 -34.69
C GLU A 301 14.87 -33.93 -34.63
N ALA A 302 13.64 -33.89 -35.13
CA ALA A 302 12.79 -32.71 -35.10
C ALA A 302 12.46 -32.27 -33.67
N LYS A 303 12.15 -33.20 -32.77
CA LYS A 303 11.84 -32.89 -31.37
C LYS A 303 13.06 -32.37 -30.60
N VAL A 304 14.26 -32.93 -30.86
CA VAL A 304 15.50 -32.44 -30.26
C VAL A 304 15.79 -31.00 -30.71
N LEU A 305 15.64 -30.67 -32.01
CA LEU A 305 15.84 -29.30 -32.50
C LEU A 305 14.80 -28.34 -31.95
N ARG A 306 13.50 -28.70 -31.88
CA ARG A 306 12.46 -27.86 -31.32
C ARG A 306 12.76 -27.49 -29.85
N MET A 307 13.18 -28.45 -29.06
CA MET A 307 13.52 -28.20 -27.66
C MET A 307 14.79 -27.39 -27.48
N ARG A 308 15.79 -27.65 -28.36
CA ARG A 308 17.08 -26.99 -28.24
C ARG A 308 17.02 -25.50 -28.61
N PHE A 309 16.21 -25.17 -29.61
CA PHE A 309 16.09 -23.80 -30.16
C PHE A 309 14.75 -23.12 -29.75
N GLY A 310 13.96 -23.73 -28.88
CA GLY A 310 12.70 -23.15 -28.43
C GLY A 310 11.63 -23.04 -29.53
N ILE A 311 11.74 -23.78 -30.64
CA ILE A 311 10.77 -23.69 -31.75
C ILE A 311 9.43 -24.28 -31.32
N ASP A 312 8.36 -23.50 -31.41
CA ASP A 312 7.01 -23.82 -30.88
C ASP A 312 6.97 -24.01 -29.35
N MET A 313 7.95 -23.51 -28.56
CA MET A 313 8.05 -23.58 -27.11
C MET A 313 8.41 -22.22 -26.51
N ASN A 314 8.05 -21.98 -25.24
CA ASN A 314 8.32 -20.70 -24.57
C ASN A 314 9.78 -20.50 -24.15
N THR A 315 10.60 -21.57 -24.12
CA THR A 315 11.99 -21.55 -23.65
C THR A 315 12.86 -22.52 -24.48
N ASP A 316 14.12 -22.16 -24.64
CA ASP A 316 15.17 -23.06 -25.15
C ASP A 316 15.70 -23.95 -24.02
N HIS A 317 16.14 -25.16 -24.36
CA HIS A 317 16.69 -26.12 -23.41
C HIS A 317 18.14 -26.44 -23.66
N THR A 318 18.89 -26.66 -22.60
CA THR A 318 20.30 -27.08 -22.67
C THR A 318 20.44 -28.54 -23.16
N LEU A 319 21.60 -28.92 -23.73
CA LEU A 319 21.85 -30.29 -24.17
C LEU A 319 21.68 -31.33 -23.03
N GLU A 320 21.90 -30.91 -21.80
CA GLU A 320 21.76 -31.77 -20.63
C GLU A 320 20.30 -32.00 -20.26
N GLU A 321 19.47 -30.95 -20.32
CA GLU A 321 18.01 -31.03 -20.04
C GLU A 321 17.32 -31.87 -21.11
N VAL A 322 17.66 -31.65 -22.38
CA VAL A 322 17.17 -32.46 -23.49
C VAL A 322 17.59 -33.90 -23.29
N GLY A 323 18.87 -34.15 -22.85
CA GLY A 323 19.38 -35.49 -22.58
C GLY A 323 18.56 -36.21 -21.50
N LYS A 324 18.24 -35.54 -20.42
CA LYS A 324 17.41 -36.08 -19.32
C LYS A 324 16.00 -36.46 -19.82
N GLN A 325 15.41 -35.66 -20.72
CA GLN A 325 14.05 -35.91 -21.22
C GLN A 325 13.96 -37.08 -22.19
N PHE A 326 15.07 -37.41 -22.88
CA PHE A 326 15.16 -38.53 -23.79
C PHE A 326 15.90 -39.76 -23.27
N ASP A 327 16.28 -39.75 -21.96
CA ASP A 327 17.06 -40.80 -21.31
C ASP A 327 18.38 -41.15 -22.07
N VAL A 328 19.07 -40.15 -22.55
CA VAL A 328 20.35 -40.30 -23.27
C VAL A 328 21.40 -39.31 -22.78
N THR A 329 22.67 -39.65 -23.02
CA THR A 329 23.76 -38.79 -22.63
C THR A 329 23.81 -37.48 -23.43
N ARG A 330 24.33 -36.39 -22.82
CA ARG A 330 24.56 -35.09 -23.46
C ARG A 330 25.25 -35.23 -24.83
N GLU A 331 26.28 -36.08 -24.93
CA GLU A 331 27.04 -36.26 -26.15
C GLU A 331 26.19 -36.93 -27.26
N ARG A 332 25.27 -37.78 -26.86
CA ARG A 332 24.33 -38.38 -27.85
C ARG A 332 23.36 -37.37 -28.43
N ILE A 333 22.86 -36.45 -27.61
CA ILE A 333 22.02 -35.33 -28.10
C ILE A 333 22.82 -34.45 -29.04
N ARG A 334 24.08 -34.10 -28.71
CA ARG A 334 24.97 -33.32 -29.59
C ARG A 334 25.17 -33.99 -30.96
N GLN A 335 25.34 -35.32 -30.97
CA GLN A 335 25.47 -36.09 -32.25
C GLN A 335 24.15 -36.04 -33.06
N ILE A 336 22.99 -36.16 -32.39
CA ILE A 336 21.68 -36.08 -33.07
C ILE A 336 21.47 -34.67 -33.65
N GLU A 337 21.76 -33.63 -32.86
CA GLU A 337 21.71 -32.23 -33.31
C GLU A 337 22.60 -31.99 -34.52
N ALA A 338 23.88 -32.37 -34.45
CA ALA A 338 24.81 -32.19 -35.54
C ALA A 338 24.39 -32.94 -36.84
N LYS A 339 23.81 -34.15 -36.67
CA LYS A 339 23.29 -34.93 -37.79
C LYS A 339 22.07 -34.27 -38.42
N ALA A 340 21.15 -33.78 -37.59
CA ALA A 340 19.95 -33.07 -38.02
C ALA A 340 20.31 -31.78 -38.76
N LEU A 341 21.20 -30.94 -38.22
CA LEU A 341 21.67 -29.72 -38.85
C LEU A 341 22.38 -29.99 -40.18
N ARG A 342 23.16 -31.09 -40.28
CA ARG A 342 23.78 -31.48 -41.55
C ARG A 342 22.75 -31.84 -42.61
N LYS A 343 21.64 -32.51 -42.22
CA LYS A 343 20.53 -32.82 -43.13
C LYS A 343 19.79 -31.56 -43.60
N LEU A 344 19.68 -30.54 -42.74
CA LEU A 344 19.04 -29.27 -43.05
C LEU A 344 19.88 -28.37 -43.97
N ARG A 345 21.21 -28.49 -43.93
CA ARG A 345 22.11 -27.76 -44.81
C ARG A 345 22.06 -28.22 -46.27
N HIS A 346 21.38 -29.34 -46.58
CA HIS A 346 21.24 -29.80 -47.94
C HIS A 346 20.44 -28.79 -48.78
N PRO A 347 20.90 -28.42 -50.04
CA PRO A 347 20.29 -27.35 -50.86
C PRO A 347 18.76 -27.47 -50.98
N THR A 348 18.25 -28.67 -51.23
CA THR A 348 16.80 -28.94 -51.38
C THR A 348 15.96 -28.56 -50.18
N ARG A 349 16.55 -28.34 -48.99
CA ARG A 349 15.87 -27.93 -47.76
C ARG A 349 16.24 -26.52 -47.35
N SER A 350 17.49 -26.12 -47.56
CA SER A 350 17.96 -24.77 -47.19
C SER A 350 17.40 -23.70 -48.13
N ASP A 351 17.10 -24.02 -49.39
CA ASP A 351 16.56 -23.03 -50.33
C ASP A 351 15.18 -22.49 -49.91
N HIS A 352 14.38 -23.27 -49.22
CA HIS A 352 13.10 -22.79 -48.65
C HIS A 352 13.24 -21.74 -47.56
N LEU A 353 14.40 -21.66 -46.90
CA LEU A 353 14.65 -20.68 -45.83
C LEU A 353 15.55 -19.52 -46.31
N ARG A 354 16.11 -19.62 -47.51
CA ARG A 354 17.08 -18.65 -48.02
C ARG A 354 16.46 -17.29 -48.30
N SER A 355 15.22 -17.25 -48.77
CA SER A 355 14.49 -16.02 -49.03
C SER A 355 14.31 -15.14 -47.79
N PHE A 356 14.21 -15.74 -46.59
CA PHE A 356 14.08 -15.00 -45.35
C PHE A 356 15.41 -14.50 -44.77
N LEU A 357 16.57 -15.01 -45.24
CA LEU A 357 17.90 -14.56 -44.84
C LEU A 357 18.36 -13.31 -45.60
N ASP A 358 17.95 -13.16 -46.84
CA ASP A 358 18.39 -12.05 -47.71
C ASP A 358 17.66 -10.72 -47.31
N GLU A 359 16.48 -10.78 -46.68
CA GLU A 359 15.73 -9.61 -46.21
C GLU A 359 16.30 -9.00 -44.91
N THR A 360 17.07 -9.74 -44.11
CA THR A 360 17.67 -9.25 -42.85
C THR A 360 19.04 -8.60 -43.01
N SER A 361 19.58 -8.52 -44.23
CA SER A 361 20.91 -8.00 -44.53
C SER A 361 20.91 -6.64 -45.24
N GLY A 362 19.74 -5.94 -45.29
CA GLY A 362 19.58 -4.63 -45.92
C GLY A 362 19.50 -3.47 -44.97
#